data_c80d2a2afb4c8408bb386b0673688978
#
_entry.id   c80d2a2afb4c8408bb386b0673688978
#
_cell.length_a   1.000
_cell.length_b   1.000
_cell.length_c   1.000
_cell.angle_alpha   90.00
_cell.angle_beta   90.00
_cell.angle_gamma   90.00
#
_symmetry.space_group_name_H-M   'P 1'
#
loop_
_entity.id
_entity.type
_entity.pdbx_description
1 polymer ?
#
loop_
_entity_poly.entity_id
_entity_poly.type
_entity_poly.pdbx_seq_one_letter_code
_entity_poly.pdbx_strand_id
1 'polypeptide(L)'
;MRTQLVGVCLAIIGFLGTILICGLPMWKVTAFVGANIITAQVFWEGLWMNCVIQSTGHSQCKAYDSVLALPQELQASRALICVSIAVSVVAIGLTVVGARCTNFYRDDWRTKSNVGVSGGVVFIIAGLLCIIPVSWSAHSIITGFYNPLATSERRGELGASIYVGWASGALLVIGGGVLCSTYRC
;
A
#
# COMPACT_ATOMS: atom_id res chain seq x y z
N MET A 1 -1.56 -23.78 -16.37
CA MET A 1 -1.24 -23.94 -14.94
C MET A 1 -0.12 -23.02 -14.46
N ARG A 2 1.08 -23.02 -15.07
CA ARG A 2 2.20 -22.19 -14.59
C ARG A 2 1.91 -20.69 -14.59
N THR A 3 1.33 -20.15 -15.65
CA THR A 3 1.01 -18.71 -15.74
C THR A 3 -0.04 -18.26 -14.72
N GLN A 4 -1.04 -19.10 -14.43
CA GLN A 4 -2.02 -18.83 -13.38
C GLN A 4 -1.37 -18.77 -12.00
N LEU A 5 -0.47 -19.71 -11.70
CA LEU A 5 0.27 -19.75 -10.44
C LEU A 5 1.14 -18.49 -10.28
N VAL A 6 1.84 -18.08 -11.35
CA VAL A 6 2.64 -16.84 -11.33
C VAL A 6 1.77 -15.62 -11.04
N GLY A 7 0.61 -15.48 -11.72
CA GLY A 7 -0.30 -14.36 -11.47
C GLY A 7 -0.81 -14.32 -10.02
N VAL A 8 -1.17 -15.46 -9.45
CA VAL A 8 -1.59 -15.57 -8.05
C VAL A 8 -0.45 -15.22 -7.09
N CYS A 9 0.76 -15.73 -7.31
CA CYS A 9 1.91 -15.42 -6.47
C CYS A 9 2.24 -13.92 -6.48
N LEU A 10 2.24 -13.28 -7.64
CA LEU A 10 2.47 -11.84 -7.77
C LEU A 10 1.40 -11.03 -7.02
N ALA A 11 0.13 -11.41 -7.16
CA ALA A 11 -0.97 -10.75 -6.47
C ALA A 11 -0.88 -10.93 -4.95
N ILE A 12 -0.50 -12.11 -4.45
CA ILE A 12 -0.32 -12.35 -3.01
C ILE A 12 0.84 -11.52 -2.46
N ILE A 13 1.97 -11.44 -3.17
CA ILE A 13 3.11 -10.62 -2.75
C ILE A 13 2.70 -9.14 -2.71
N GLY A 14 1.98 -8.65 -3.71
CA GLY A 14 1.43 -7.29 -3.73
C GLY A 14 0.46 -7.04 -2.57
N PHE A 15 -0.41 -7.99 -2.25
CA PHE A 15 -1.33 -7.91 -1.13
C PHE A 15 -0.61 -7.84 0.22
N LEU A 16 0.40 -8.71 0.44
CA LEU A 16 1.22 -8.67 1.66
C LEU A 16 1.97 -7.34 1.80
N GLY A 17 2.49 -6.81 0.68
CA GLY A 17 3.12 -5.49 0.67
C GLY A 17 2.13 -4.36 1.02
N THR A 18 0.88 -4.45 0.57
CA THR A 18 -0.16 -3.47 0.94
C THR A 18 -0.50 -3.50 2.43
N ILE A 19 -0.54 -4.68 3.04
CA ILE A 19 -0.70 -4.82 4.49
C ILE A 19 0.52 -4.23 5.22
N LEU A 20 1.72 -4.51 4.72
CA LEU A 20 2.96 -4.01 5.31
C LEU A 20 3.00 -2.49 5.35
N ILE A 21 2.69 -1.81 4.24
CA ILE A 21 2.66 -0.34 4.21
C ILE A 21 1.54 0.25 5.05
N CYS A 22 0.45 -0.48 5.26
CA CYS A 22 -0.62 -0.06 6.15
C CYS A 22 -0.14 0.02 7.61
N GLY A 23 0.67 -0.96 8.06
CA GLY A 23 1.13 -1.04 9.44
C GLY A 23 2.41 -0.26 9.74
N LEU A 24 3.29 -0.05 8.75
CA LEU A 24 4.59 0.60 8.98
C LEU A 24 4.48 2.11 9.11
N PRO A 25 5.10 2.71 10.14
CA PRO A 25 5.16 4.17 10.33
C PRO A 25 6.27 4.81 9.50
N MET A 26 6.40 4.46 8.21
CA MET A 26 7.50 4.88 7.34
C MET A 26 7.01 5.57 6.07
N TRP A 27 5.94 6.36 6.15
CA TRP A 27 5.41 7.09 5.01
C TRP A 27 6.17 8.39 4.74
N LYS A 28 6.52 9.11 5.81
CA LYS A 28 7.31 10.33 5.74
C LYS A 28 8.39 10.30 6.81
N VAL A 29 9.59 10.70 6.46
CA VAL A 29 10.73 10.80 7.34
C VAL A 29 11.16 12.26 7.41
N THR A 30 11.23 12.83 8.61
CA THR A 30 11.72 14.18 8.83
C THR A 30 12.89 14.11 9.78
N ALA A 31 14.08 14.44 9.30
CA ALA A 31 15.27 14.58 10.14
C ALA A 31 15.34 16.00 10.68
N PHE A 32 15.25 16.14 11.98
CA PHE A 32 15.41 17.41 12.67
C PHE A 32 16.87 17.53 13.11
N VAL A 33 17.63 18.34 12.40
CA VAL A 33 18.98 18.74 12.83
C VAL A 33 18.81 20.10 13.50
N GLY A 34 18.59 20.09 14.81
CA GLY A 34 18.58 21.33 15.60
C GLY A 34 19.94 22.04 15.54
N ALA A 35 19.97 23.32 15.92
CA ALA A 35 21.18 24.13 15.94
C ALA A 35 22.33 23.52 16.78
N ASN A 36 22.00 22.56 17.65
CA ASN A 36 22.98 21.77 18.42
C ASN A 36 22.89 20.31 17.94
N ILE A 37 23.99 19.76 17.48
CA ILE A 37 24.17 18.35 17.02
C ILE A 37 23.74 17.33 18.09
N ILE A 38 23.64 17.74 19.34
CA ILE A 38 23.28 16.90 20.50
C ILE A 38 21.76 16.52 20.50
N THR A 39 20.91 17.24 19.78
CA THR A 39 19.44 17.01 19.75
C THR A 39 18.92 16.57 18.39
N ALA A 40 19.72 15.81 17.65
CA ALA A 40 19.23 15.22 16.38
C ALA A 40 18.08 14.24 16.66
N GLN A 41 16.90 14.56 16.16
CA GLN A 41 15.72 13.73 16.26
C GLN A 41 15.24 13.38 14.86
N VAL A 42 14.89 12.10 14.65
CA VAL A 42 14.27 11.63 13.40
C VAL A 42 12.82 11.29 13.68
N PHE A 43 11.91 11.97 12.97
CA PHE A 43 10.49 11.72 13.05
C PHE A 43 10.05 10.82 11.87
N TRP A 44 9.36 9.76 12.19
CA TRP A 44 8.77 8.83 11.26
C TRP A 44 7.25 8.94 11.35
N GLU A 45 6.62 9.38 10.28
CA GLU A 45 5.17 9.50 10.22
C GLU A 45 4.59 8.35 9.39
N GLY A 46 3.64 7.62 9.97
CA GLY A 46 2.89 6.56 9.31
C GLY A 46 1.40 6.85 9.24
N LEU A 47 0.63 5.90 8.76
CA LEU A 47 -0.82 6.03 8.69
C LEU A 47 -1.48 6.05 10.07
N TRP A 48 -0.98 5.28 11.04
CA TRP A 48 -1.65 5.06 12.34
C TRP A 48 -0.89 5.65 13.52
N MET A 49 0.39 5.80 13.38
CA MET A 49 1.28 6.25 14.46
C MET A 49 2.43 7.08 13.91
N ASN A 50 2.99 7.90 14.78
CA ASN A 50 4.27 8.57 14.56
C ASN A 50 5.30 8.02 15.53
N CYS A 51 6.54 7.89 15.08
CA CYS A 51 7.66 7.45 15.87
C CYS A 51 8.74 8.52 15.87
N VAL A 52 9.36 8.73 17.01
CA VAL A 52 10.47 9.64 17.20
C VAL A 52 11.68 8.84 17.67
N ILE A 53 12.78 8.97 16.94
CA ILE A 53 14.06 8.38 17.35
C ILE A 53 14.94 9.53 17.87
N GLN A 54 15.31 9.44 19.13
CA GLN A 54 16.24 10.40 19.77
C GLN A 54 17.68 9.98 19.57
N SER A 55 18.61 10.92 19.68
CA SER A 55 20.05 10.67 19.59
C SER A 55 20.59 9.63 20.60
N THR A 56 19.83 9.36 21.67
CA THR A 56 20.12 8.32 22.67
C THR A 56 19.77 6.91 22.19
N GLY A 57 19.23 6.74 20.97
CA GLY A 57 18.81 5.45 20.42
C GLY A 57 17.44 4.97 20.90
N HIS A 58 16.76 5.71 21.79
CA HIS A 58 15.40 5.38 22.19
C HIS A 58 14.39 5.77 21.09
N SER A 59 13.64 4.79 20.62
CA SER A 59 12.50 4.99 19.73
C SER A 59 11.20 5.00 20.53
N GLN A 60 10.44 6.08 20.42
CA GLN A 60 9.10 6.19 21.02
C GLN A 60 8.07 6.32 19.90
N CYS A 61 7.14 5.39 19.85
CA CYS A 61 6.02 5.42 18.93
C CYS A 61 4.73 5.76 19.67
N LYS A 62 3.98 6.72 19.15
CA LYS A 62 2.69 7.13 19.67
C LYS A 62 1.63 7.04 18.59
N ALA A 63 0.52 6.35 18.88
CA ALA A 63 -0.66 6.39 18.04
C ALA A 63 -1.28 7.80 18.08
N TYR A 64 -1.93 8.20 16.99
CA TYR A 64 -2.58 9.52 16.92
C TYR A 64 -3.77 9.59 17.90
N ASP A 65 -3.79 10.62 18.74
CA ASP A 65 -4.83 10.81 19.75
C ASP A 65 -6.20 11.16 19.14
N SER A 66 -6.21 11.82 17.99
CA SER A 66 -7.44 12.19 17.28
C SER A 66 -7.31 11.94 15.78
N VAL A 67 -8.22 11.15 15.23
CA VAL A 67 -8.29 10.87 13.79
C VAL A 67 -8.75 12.11 13.01
N LEU A 68 -9.63 12.92 13.60
CA LEU A 68 -10.21 14.10 12.97
C LEU A 68 -9.25 15.30 12.91
N ALA A 69 -8.25 15.33 13.78
CA ALA A 69 -7.23 16.39 13.80
C ALA A 69 -6.12 16.18 12.76
N LEU A 70 -6.10 15.03 12.07
CA LEU A 70 -5.11 14.74 11.06
C LEU A 70 -5.41 15.44 9.73
N PRO A 71 -4.37 15.72 8.91
CA PRO A 71 -4.55 16.21 7.55
C PRO A 71 -5.50 15.30 6.75
N GLN A 72 -6.36 15.91 5.94
CA GLN A 72 -7.33 15.17 5.10
C GLN A 72 -6.66 14.11 4.21
N GLU A 73 -5.45 14.39 3.75
CA GLU A 73 -4.64 13.46 2.94
C GLU A 73 -4.35 12.15 3.67
N LEU A 74 -4.00 12.24 4.95
CA LEU A 74 -3.69 11.05 5.75
C LEU A 74 -4.96 10.24 6.05
N GLN A 75 -6.07 10.90 6.29
CA GLN A 75 -7.37 10.25 6.48
C GLN A 75 -7.83 9.54 5.20
N ALA A 76 -7.73 10.20 4.05
CA ALA A 76 -8.06 9.63 2.75
C ALA A 76 -7.15 8.44 2.42
N SER A 77 -5.85 8.56 2.67
CA SER A 77 -4.88 7.48 2.45
C SER A 77 -5.18 6.25 3.31
N ARG A 78 -5.55 6.44 4.58
CA ARG A 78 -6.01 5.34 5.44
C ARG A 78 -7.21 4.62 4.86
N ALA A 79 -8.24 5.37 4.50
CA ALA A 79 -9.47 4.82 3.96
C ALA A 79 -9.22 4.03 2.68
N LEU A 80 -8.46 4.60 1.73
CA LEU A 80 -8.16 3.96 0.45
C LEU A 80 -7.30 2.71 0.61
N ILE A 81 -6.30 2.71 1.48
CA ILE A 81 -5.48 1.51 1.73
C ILE A 81 -6.32 0.42 2.40
N CYS A 82 -7.15 0.73 3.39
CA CYS A 82 -8.04 -0.25 4.01
C CYS A 82 -9.03 -0.84 3.00
N VAL A 83 -9.62 -0.02 2.13
CA VAL A 83 -10.50 -0.48 1.04
C VAL A 83 -9.72 -1.36 0.06
N SER A 84 -8.50 -0.97 -0.33
CA SER A 84 -7.63 -1.79 -1.19
C SER A 84 -7.37 -3.17 -0.60
N ILE A 85 -7.09 -3.26 0.70
CA ILE A 85 -6.89 -4.54 1.40
C ILE A 85 -8.18 -5.37 1.36
N ALA A 86 -9.34 -4.79 1.69
CA ALA A 86 -10.63 -5.49 1.67
C ALA A 86 -10.97 -6.00 0.26
N VAL A 87 -10.80 -5.18 -0.77
CA VAL A 87 -11.01 -5.56 -2.17
C VAL A 87 -10.05 -6.67 -2.60
N SER A 88 -8.79 -6.63 -2.14
CA SER A 88 -7.81 -7.69 -2.42
C SER A 88 -8.20 -9.03 -1.78
N VAL A 89 -8.78 -9.03 -0.58
CA VAL A 89 -9.30 -10.26 0.06
C VAL A 89 -10.42 -10.86 -0.76
N VAL A 90 -11.35 -10.03 -1.26
CA VAL A 90 -12.43 -10.49 -2.17
C VAL A 90 -11.83 -11.07 -3.46
N ALA A 91 -10.83 -10.40 -4.03
CA ALA A 91 -10.13 -10.87 -5.23
C ALA A 91 -9.47 -12.23 -5.03
N ILE A 92 -8.82 -12.45 -3.88
CA ILE A 92 -8.23 -13.75 -3.51
C ILE A 92 -9.33 -14.82 -3.47
N GLY A 93 -10.46 -14.55 -2.81
CA GLY A 93 -11.59 -15.47 -2.74
C GLY A 93 -12.11 -15.87 -4.13
N LEU A 94 -12.36 -14.88 -5.01
CA LEU A 94 -12.81 -15.12 -6.39
C LEU A 94 -11.78 -15.93 -7.19
N THR A 95 -10.49 -15.63 -7.02
CA THR A 95 -9.42 -16.34 -7.73
C THR A 95 -9.29 -17.78 -7.27
N VAL A 96 -9.45 -18.05 -5.97
CA VAL A 96 -9.46 -19.41 -5.42
C VAL A 96 -10.66 -20.22 -5.93
N VAL A 97 -11.85 -19.62 -5.94
CA VAL A 97 -13.06 -20.28 -6.49
C VAL A 97 -12.92 -20.54 -7.99
N GLY A 98 -12.35 -19.58 -8.74
CA GLY A 98 -12.07 -19.70 -10.18
C GLY A 98 -10.87 -20.59 -10.52
N ALA A 99 -10.08 -21.03 -9.56
CA ALA A 99 -8.88 -21.82 -9.80
C ALA A 99 -9.19 -23.19 -10.39
N ARG A 100 -8.36 -23.63 -11.34
CA ARG A 100 -8.51 -24.95 -12.01
C ARG A 100 -8.42 -26.13 -11.04
N CYS A 101 -7.73 -25.94 -9.92
CA CYS A 101 -7.53 -26.97 -8.90
C CYS A 101 -8.70 -27.11 -7.92
N THR A 102 -9.68 -26.21 -7.94
CA THR A 102 -10.80 -26.20 -6.99
C THR A 102 -11.98 -26.93 -7.57
N ASN A 103 -12.61 -27.83 -6.81
CA ASN A 103 -13.77 -28.62 -7.24
C ASN A 103 -15.12 -27.85 -7.23
N PHE A 104 -15.10 -26.56 -6.97
CA PHE A 104 -16.26 -25.68 -7.13
C PHE A 104 -16.60 -25.55 -8.61
N TYR A 105 -17.87 -25.66 -8.99
CA TYR A 105 -18.37 -25.57 -10.37
C TYR A 105 -17.70 -26.56 -11.34
N ARG A 106 -17.73 -27.85 -11.00
CA ARG A 106 -17.06 -28.91 -11.76
C ARG A 106 -17.59 -29.05 -13.20
N ASP A 107 -18.83 -28.69 -13.44
CA ASP A 107 -19.53 -28.95 -14.72
C ASP A 107 -19.57 -27.74 -15.66
N ASP A 108 -19.30 -26.48 -15.17
CA ASP A 108 -19.39 -25.27 -15.99
C ASP A 108 -18.04 -24.55 -16.10
N TRP A 109 -17.28 -24.94 -17.11
CA TRP A 109 -15.99 -24.29 -17.43
C TRP A 109 -16.13 -22.79 -17.71
N ARG A 110 -17.20 -22.37 -18.40
CA ARG A 110 -17.44 -20.94 -18.72
C ARG A 110 -17.63 -20.10 -17.47
N THR A 111 -18.45 -20.56 -16.54
CA THR A 111 -18.69 -19.87 -15.27
C THR A 111 -17.41 -19.76 -14.45
N LYS A 112 -16.63 -20.84 -14.40
CA LYS A 112 -15.35 -20.87 -13.69
C LYS A 112 -14.32 -19.90 -14.27
N SER A 113 -14.23 -19.83 -15.60
CA SER A 113 -13.37 -18.87 -16.30
C SER A 113 -13.79 -17.42 -16.00
N ASN A 114 -15.08 -17.12 -16.05
CA ASN A 114 -15.59 -15.78 -15.76
C ASN A 114 -15.31 -15.35 -14.32
N VAL A 115 -15.44 -16.24 -13.35
CA VAL A 115 -15.10 -15.97 -11.94
C VAL A 115 -13.60 -15.71 -11.80
N GLY A 116 -12.75 -16.46 -12.48
CA GLY A 116 -11.30 -16.22 -12.47
C GLY A 116 -10.91 -14.88 -13.09
N VAL A 117 -11.55 -14.50 -14.21
CA VAL A 117 -11.35 -13.17 -14.84
C VAL A 117 -11.81 -12.06 -13.90
N SER A 118 -12.98 -12.21 -13.26
CA SER A 118 -13.49 -11.22 -12.31
C SER A 118 -12.53 -11.02 -11.14
N GLY A 119 -11.94 -12.09 -10.61
CA GLY A 119 -10.88 -12.00 -9.59
C GLY A 119 -9.68 -11.21 -10.07
N GLY A 120 -9.21 -11.41 -11.29
CA GLY A 120 -8.14 -10.65 -11.91
C GLY A 120 -8.45 -9.14 -12.04
N VAL A 121 -9.67 -8.81 -12.49
CA VAL A 121 -10.13 -7.40 -12.59
C VAL A 121 -10.21 -6.75 -11.21
N VAL A 122 -10.71 -7.45 -10.21
CA VAL A 122 -10.78 -6.94 -8.84
C VAL A 122 -9.38 -6.70 -8.26
N PHE A 123 -8.37 -7.52 -8.59
CA PHE A 123 -6.98 -7.25 -8.22
C PHE A 123 -6.42 -5.99 -8.88
N ILE A 124 -6.76 -5.73 -10.14
CA ILE A 124 -6.36 -4.49 -10.83
C ILE A 124 -6.96 -3.27 -10.10
N ILE A 125 -8.24 -3.33 -9.75
CA ILE A 125 -8.92 -2.26 -8.99
C ILE A 125 -8.23 -2.05 -7.64
N ALA A 126 -7.92 -3.12 -6.91
CA ALA A 126 -7.21 -3.03 -5.63
C ALA A 126 -5.83 -2.39 -5.78
N GLY A 127 -5.08 -2.75 -6.83
CA GLY A 127 -3.78 -2.15 -7.12
C GLY A 127 -3.87 -0.65 -7.40
N LEU A 128 -4.87 -0.21 -8.17
CA LEU A 128 -5.11 1.21 -8.41
C LEU A 128 -5.48 1.96 -7.13
N LEU A 129 -6.35 1.37 -6.30
CA LEU A 129 -6.71 1.92 -4.99
C LEU A 129 -5.50 2.03 -4.04
N CYS A 130 -4.48 1.20 -4.20
CA CYS A 130 -3.22 1.30 -3.47
C CYS A 130 -2.30 2.40 -4.04
N ILE A 131 -2.16 2.49 -5.36
CA ILE A 131 -1.26 3.44 -6.02
C ILE A 131 -1.72 4.89 -5.83
N ILE A 132 -3.02 5.16 -5.89
CA ILE A 132 -3.59 6.51 -5.78
C ILE A 132 -3.17 7.21 -4.48
N PRO A 133 -3.43 6.66 -3.27
CA PRO A 133 -3.07 7.33 -2.03
C PRO A 133 -1.55 7.43 -1.83
N VAL A 134 -0.79 6.43 -2.28
CA VAL A 134 0.68 6.45 -2.21
C VAL A 134 1.24 7.58 -3.07
N SER A 135 0.74 7.76 -4.30
CA SER A 135 1.16 8.83 -5.20
C SER A 135 0.72 10.21 -4.70
N TRP A 136 -0.47 10.31 -4.13
CA TRP A 136 -0.95 11.56 -3.53
C TRP A 136 -0.07 11.96 -2.34
N SER A 137 0.18 11.06 -1.41
CA SER A 137 1.07 11.32 -0.27
C SER A 137 2.49 11.70 -0.73
N ALA A 138 3.02 11.03 -1.75
CA ALA A 138 4.32 11.38 -2.33
C ALA A 138 4.32 12.82 -2.89
N HIS A 139 3.29 13.19 -3.63
CA HIS A 139 3.14 14.54 -4.19
C HIS A 139 3.12 15.61 -3.09
N SER A 140 2.34 15.40 -2.03
CA SER A 140 2.25 16.32 -0.89
C SER A 140 3.57 16.49 -0.17
N ILE A 141 4.32 15.41 0.04
CA ILE A 141 5.63 15.44 0.68
C ILE A 141 6.63 16.23 -0.18
N ILE A 142 6.65 15.96 -1.50
CA ILE A 142 7.54 16.65 -2.44
C ILE A 142 7.19 18.15 -2.52
N THR A 143 5.92 18.49 -2.63
CA THR A 143 5.48 19.89 -2.68
C THR A 143 5.82 20.62 -1.37
N GLY A 144 5.67 19.95 -0.23
CA GLY A 144 6.08 20.50 1.07
C GLY A 144 7.60 20.72 1.18
N PHE A 145 8.40 19.85 0.55
CA PHE A 145 9.86 19.98 0.53
C PHE A 145 10.33 21.21 -0.26
N TYR A 146 9.72 21.49 -1.41
CA TYR A 146 10.08 22.62 -2.28
C TYR A 146 9.41 23.95 -1.89
N ASN A 147 8.53 23.96 -0.89
CA ASN A 147 7.86 25.19 -0.48
C ASN A 147 8.87 26.15 0.23
N PRO A 148 9.16 27.34 -0.34
CA PRO A 148 10.11 28.28 0.22
C PRO A 148 9.67 28.89 1.56
N LEU A 149 8.38 28.83 1.89
CA LEU A 149 7.80 29.32 3.15
C LEU A 149 7.89 28.27 4.26
N ALA A 150 8.18 27.01 3.91
CA ALA A 150 8.39 25.97 4.93
C ALA A 150 9.76 26.18 5.58
N THR A 151 9.77 26.37 6.89
CA THR A 151 10.99 26.41 7.71
C THR A 151 11.80 25.14 7.43
N SER A 152 13.12 25.26 7.28
CA SER A 152 14.04 24.15 7.01
C SER A 152 13.89 22.97 7.97
N GLU A 153 13.28 23.22 9.11
CA GLU A 153 12.97 22.25 10.16
C GLU A 153 11.86 21.24 9.81
N ARG A 154 11.04 21.48 8.76
CA ARG A 154 9.89 20.62 8.38
C ARG A 154 10.05 19.91 7.03
N ARG A 155 11.24 19.90 6.47
CA ARG A 155 11.45 19.21 5.19
C ARG A 155 11.48 17.70 5.42
N GLY A 156 10.36 17.06 5.10
CA GLY A 156 10.24 15.60 5.14
C GLY A 156 10.63 14.97 3.82
N GLU A 157 11.29 13.83 3.88
CA GLU A 157 11.62 12.98 2.75
C GLU A 157 10.63 11.83 2.59
N LEU A 158 10.60 11.24 1.39
CA LEU A 158 9.76 10.07 1.09
C LEU A 158 10.21 8.88 1.93
N GLY A 159 9.30 8.32 2.70
CA GLY A 159 9.57 7.12 3.50
C GLY A 159 9.57 5.84 2.66
N ALA A 160 10.17 4.78 3.20
CA ALA A 160 10.26 3.48 2.55
C ALA A 160 8.88 2.88 2.18
N SER A 161 7.84 3.17 2.96
CA SER A 161 6.48 2.69 2.69
C SER A 161 5.91 3.18 1.36
N ILE A 162 6.32 4.35 0.87
CA ILE A 162 5.88 4.88 -0.43
C ILE A 162 6.44 4.04 -1.57
N TYR A 163 7.73 3.71 -1.53
CA TYR A 163 8.38 2.86 -2.54
C TYR A 163 7.80 1.44 -2.54
N VAL A 164 7.63 0.86 -1.36
CA VAL A 164 6.98 -0.45 -1.21
C VAL A 164 5.53 -0.39 -1.68
N GLY A 165 4.82 0.72 -1.46
CA GLY A 165 3.45 0.93 -1.91
C GLY A 165 3.32 0.93 -3.44
N TRP A 166 4.21 1.63 -4.15
CA TRP A 166 4.24 1.59 -5.60
C TRP A 166 4.55 0.20 -6.14
N ALA A 167 5.53 -0.49 -5.56
CA ALA A 167 5.87 -1.86 -5.95
C ALA A 167 4.69 -2.82 -5.70
N SER A 168 4.04 -2.72 -4.55
CA SER A 168 2.89 -3.57 -4.18
C SER A 168 1.69 -3.33 -5.10
N GLY A 169 1.36 -2.07 -5.37
CA GLY A 169 0.29 -1.72 -6.30
C GLY A 169 0.57 -2.21 -7.72
N ALA A 170 1.80 -2.04 -8.21
CA ALA A 170 2.22 -2.56 -9.51
C ALA A 170 2.11 -4.10 -9.58
N LEU A 171 2.54 -4.81 -8.53
CA LEU A 171 2.42 -6.27 -8.45
C LEU A 171 0.96 -6.74 -8.47
N LEU A 172 0.04 -6.03 -7.79
CA LEU A 172 -1.40 -6.32 -7.83
C LEU A 172 -1.97 -6.13 -9.25
N VAL A 173 -1.61 -5.04 -9.93
CA VAL A 173 -2.06 -4.75 -11.30
C VAL A 173 -1.51 -5.79 -12.29
N ILE A 174 -0.22 -6.09 -12.23
CA ILE A 174 0.42 -7.08 -13.11
C ILE A 174 -0.14 -8.47 -12.84
N GLY A 175 -0.24 -8.88 -11.57
CA GLY A 175 -0.82 -10.16 -11.17
C GLY A 175 -2.26 -10.32 -11.64
N GLY A 176 -3.09 -9.29 -11.47
CA GLY A 176 -4.46 -9.24 -11.99
C GLY A 176 -4.52 -9.33 -13.51
N GLY A 177 -3.64 -8.62 -14.23
CA GLY A 177 -3.54 -8.66 -15.70
C GLY A 177 -3.15 -10.04 -16.21
N VAL A 178 -2.17 -10.70 -15.58
CA VAL A 178 -1.76 -12.07 -15.90
C VAL A 178 -2.92 -13.06 -15.67
N LEU A 179 -3.67 -12.91 -14.59
CA LEU A 179 -4.85 -13.73 -14.32
C LEU A 179 -5.92 -13.53 -15.39
N CYS A 180 -6.26 -12.30 -15.75
CA CYS A 180 -7.23 -12.00 -16.80
C CYS A 180 -6.83 -12.62 -18.15
N SER A 181 -5.56 -12.54 -18.53
CA SER A 181 -5.07 -13.13 -19.79
C SER A 181 -5.13 -14.66 -19.76
N THR A 182 -4.80 -15.27 -18.63
CA THR A 182 -4.74 -16.74 -18.50
C THR A 182 -6.14 -17.40 -18.52
N TYR A 183 -7.16 -16.70 -18.03
CA TYR A 183 -8.54 -17.22 -18.04
C TYR A 183 -9.28 -16.92 -19.35
N ARG A 184 -8.83 -15.95 -20.14
CA ARG A 184 -9.41 -15.63 -21.45
C ARG A 184 -8.95 -16.58 -22.57
N CYS A 185 -7.78 -17.17 -22.42
CA CYS A 185 -7.28 -18.21 -23.32
C CYS A 185 -7.70 -19.58 -22.78
#